data_aaa4e60de2c002a26640b0ae9a33ed9e
#
_entry.id   aaa4e60de2c002a26640b0ae9a33ed9e
#
_cell.length_a   1.000
_cell.length_b   1.000
_cell.length_c   1.000
_cell.angle_alpha   90.00
_cell.angle_beta   90.00
_cell.angle_gamma   90.00
#
_symmetry.space_group_name_H-M   'P 1'
#
loop_
_entity.id
_entity.type
_entity.pdbx_description
1 polymer ?
#
loop_
_entity_poly.entity_id
_entity_poly.type
_entity_poly.pdbx_seq_one_letter_code
_entity_poly.pdbx_strand_id
1 'polypeptide(L)'
;MKKLFFAILLAFGSWISILSAQSIPLRVILIGAHPDDCDQGGGGTAILWASMGYAVKFVSVTNGDAGHQTQGGGVLAKRRMAEAQEAGKRFGVTYDVLDNHDGELTPNLNVRLQIIRKIREWDADIVLAPRPNDYHPDHRYTGVLVQDAAYMVAVPNVAPDTKPLKKNPLFLYYQDRFQRPNPFRPDIAIDITSVYDRKIYSMAAHESQFFEWLPWIGGYADQVPTGDTE
;
A
#
# COMPACT_ATOMS: atom_id res chain seq x y z
N MET A 1 46.45 30.56 66.08
CA MET A 1 45.22 30.92 65.38
C MET A 1 45.30 30.29 64.00
N LYS A 2 44.65 29.13 63.82
CA LYS A 2 44.64 28.40 62.54
C LYS A 2 43.33 28.70 61.82
N LYS A 3 43.39 29.35 60.65
CA LYS A 3 42.22 29.63 59.79
C LYS A 3 41.95 28.38 58.92
N LEU A 4 40.79 27.79 59.10
CA LEU A 4 40.32 26.65 58.33
C LEU A 4 39.60 27.21 57.09
N PHE A 5 40.12 26.95 55.89
CA PHE A 5 39.43 27.28 54.63
C PHE A 5 38.56 26.09 54.24
N PHE A 6 37.25 26.32 54.21
CA PHE A 6 36.27 25.36 53.67
C PHE A 6 36.14 25.60 52.13
N ALA A 7 36.61 24.67 51.32
CA ALA A 7 36.38 24.69 49.88
C ALA A 7 35.06 23.99 49.59
N ILE A 8 34.07 24.73 49.13
CA ILE A 8 32.80 24.18 48.64
C ILE A 8 33.02 23.80 47.15
N LEU A 9 33.06 22.50 46.82
CA LEU A 9 33.06 22.00 45.50
C LEU A 9 31.59 21.98 44.98
N LEU A 10 31.26 22.94 44.12
CA LEU A 10 29.99 22.94 43.36
C LEU A 10 30.15 21.95 42.18
N ALA A 11 29.62 20.74 42.35
CA ALA A 11 29.48 19.79 41.25
C ALA A 11 28.32 20.20 40.34
N PHE A 12 28.60 20.90 39.23
CA PHE A 12 27.67 21.10 38.16
C PHE A 12 27.51 19.81 37.38
N GLY A 13 26.52 19.00 37.71
CA GLY A 13 26.10 17.87 36.93
C GLY A 13 25.46 18.38 35.64
N SER A 14 26.19 18.39 34.54
CA SER A 14 25.65 18.65 33.22
C SER A 14 24.75 17.47 32.84
N TRP A 15 23.45 17.65 32.97
CA TRP A 15 22.45 16.75 32.39
C TRP A 15 22.44 17.00 30.88
N ILE A 16 23.21 16.22 30.15
CA ILE A 16 23.09 16.14 28.70
C ILE A 16 21.81 15.35 28.43
N SER A 17 20.71 16.07 28.24
CA SER A 17 19.49 15.49 27.65
C SER A 17 19.82 15.13 26.22
N ILE A 18 20.08 13.87 25.96
CA ILE A 18 20.12 13.35 24.59
C ILE A 18 18.67 13.46 24.09
N LEU A 19 18.34 14.57 23.39
CA LEU A 19 17.14 14.63 22.57
C LEU A 19 17.34 13.59 21.47
N SER A 20 16.77 12.40 21.68
CA SER A 20 16.55 11.47 20.58
C SER A 20 15.62 12.21 19.60
N ALA A 21 16.15 12.61 18.45
CA ALA A 21 15.33 13.11 17.36
C ALA A 21 14.37 11.96 16.99
N GLN A 22 13.13 12.04 17.46
CA GLN A 22 12.10 11.12 17.04
C GLN A 22 11.95 11.29 15.53
N SER A 23 12.45 10.34 14.77
CA SER A 23 12.24 10.33 13.30
C SER A 23 10.73 10.31 13.06
N ILE A 24 10.23 11.29 12.30
CA ILE A 24 8.82 11.31 11.89
C ILE A 24 8.58 9.98 11.12
N PRO A 25 7.60 9.17 11.53
CA PRO A 25 7.33 7.92 10.85
C PRO A 25 7.01 8.16 9.38
N LEU A 26 7.64 7.39 8.48
CA LEU A 26 7.34 7.46 7.05
C LEU A 26 5.88 7.09 6.79
N ARG A 27 5.31 7.72 5.78
CA ARG A 27 3.95 7.49 5.30
C ARG A 27 4.03 6.85 3.93
N VAL A 28 3.66 5.58 3.86
CA VAL A 28 3.75 4.77 2.65
C VAL A 28 2.36 4.50 2.12
N ILE A 29 2.14 4.67 0.82
CA ILE A 29 0.90 4.32 0.13
C ILE A 29 1.20 3.31 -0.99
N LEU A 30 0.46 2.22 -0.99
CA LEU A 30 0.49 1.21 -2.03
C LEU A 30 -0.80 1.32 -2.84
N ILE A 31 -0.69 1.44 -4.15
CA ILE A 31 -1.83 1.62 -5.05
C ILE A 31 -1.89 0.44 -6.01
N GLY A 32 -2.95 -0.35 -5.94
CA GLY A 32 -3.26 -1.47 -6.82
C GLY A 32 -4.47 -1.16 -7.69
N ALA A 33 -4.70 -1.96 -8.72
CA ALA A 33 -5.89 -1.84 -9.56
C ALA A 33 -7.13 -2.41 -8.86
N HIS A 34 -7.00 -3.59 -8.23
CA HIS A 34 -8.10 -4.33 -7.60
C HIS A 34 -7.89 -4.50 -6.10
N PRO A 35 -8.97 -4.78 -5.34
CA PRO A 35 -8.86 -5.13 -3.92
C PRO A 35 -8.20 -6.51 -3.77
N ASP A 36 -6.88 -6.56 -3.60
CA ASP A 36 -5.96 -7.69 -3.36
C ASP A 36 -4.57 -7.47 -3.98
N ASP A 37 -4.41 -6.56 -4.97
CA ASP A 37 -3.13 -6.32 -5.65
C ASP A 37 -2.03 -5.83 -4.70
N CYS A 38 -2.37 -4.88 -3.80
CA CYS A 38 -1.43 -4.37 -2.80
C CYS A 38 -0.94 -5.47 -1.86
N ASP A 39 -1.85 -6.36 -1.51
CA ASP A 39 -1.65 -7.50 -0.63
C ASP A 39 -0.64 -8.49 -1.25
N GLN A 40 -0.84 -8.80 -2.53
CA GLN A 40 0.04 -9.68 -3.29
C GLN A 40 1.40 -9.03 -3.54
N GLY A 41 1.39 -7.80 -4.09
CA GLY A 41 2.61 -7.11 -4.55
C GLY A 41 3.49 -6.59 -3.42
N GLY A 42 2.91 -6.08 -2.33
CA GLY A 42 3.63 -5.37 -1.28
C GLY A 42 3.31 -5.79 0.15
N GLY A 43 2.40 -6.74 0.38
CA GLY A 43 1.86 -7.04 1.71
C GLY A 43 2.89 -7.44 2.75
N GLY A 44 3.88 -8.26 2.40
CA GLY A 44 4.96 -8.64 3.32
C GLY A 44 5.79 -7.44 3.77
N THR A 45 6.18 -6.59 2.84
CA THR A 45 6.90 -5.34 3.12
C THR A 45 6.04 -4.37 3.94
N ALA A 46 4.74 -4.29 3.66
CA ALA A 46 3.79 -3.48 4.40
C ALA A 46 3.69 -3.90 5.87
N ILE A 47 3.66 -5.22 6.16
CA ILE A 47 3.70 -5.73 7.54
C ILE A 47 4.99 -5.31 8.26
N LEU A 48 6.14 -5.40 7.59
CA LEU A 48 7.42 -4.98 8.16
C LEU A 48 7.41 -3.47 8.46
N TRP A 49 6.97 -2.63 7.55
CA TRP A 49 6.88 -1.18 7.77
C TRP A 49 5.90 -0.83 8.89
N ALA A 50 4.72 -1.46 8.93
CA ALA A 50 3.76 -1.25 10.01
C ALA A 50 4.35 -1.66 11.38
N SER A 51 5.10 -2.76 11.44
CA SER A 51 5.77 -3.21 12.67
C SER A 51 6.91 -2.27 13.13
N MET A 52 7.50 -1.51 12.20
CA MET A 52 8.47 -0.45 12.50
C MET A 52 7.79 0.87 12.94
N GLY A 53 6.46 0.92 12.99
CA GLY A 53 5.70 2.12 13.35
C GLY A 53 5.46 3.10 12.20
N TYR A 54 5.73 2.71 10.96
CA TYR A 54 5.40 3.54 9.79
C TYR A 54 3.91 3.44 9.46
N ALA A 55 3.35 4.54 8.94
CA ALA A 55 1.96 4.57 8.51
C ALA A 55 1.85 4.00 7.09
N VAL A 56 1.10 2.91 6.92
CA VAL A 56 0.93 2.24 5.63
C VAL A 56 -0.54 2.25 5.22
N LYS A 57 -0.80 2.58 3.96
CA LYS A 57 -2.12 2.56 3.34
C LYS A 57 -2.11 1.75 2.05
N PHE A 58 -3.12 0.91 1.86
CA PHE A 58 -3.46 0.30 0.59
C PHE A 58 -4.61 1.07 -0.07
N VAL A 59 -4.55 1.22 -1.38
CA VAL A 59 -5.62 1.82 -2.19
C VAL A 59 -5.86 0.92 -3.40
N SER A 60 -7.09 0.46 -3.57
CA SER A 60 -7.55 -0.12 -4.82
C SER A 60 -8.19 0.95 -5.69
N VAL A 61 -7.80 1.05 -6.97
CA VAL A 61 -8.35 2.04 -7.89
C VAL A 61 -9.72 1.63 -8.41
N THR A 62 -10.01 0.33 -8.53
CA THR A 62 -11.35 -0.18 -8.87
C THR A 62 -12.01 -0.86 -7.66
N ASN A 63 -13.32 -1.04 -7.75
CA ASN A 63 -14.11 -1.70 -6.70
C ASN A 63 -14.18 -3.23 -6.85
N GLY A 64 -13.61 -3.79 -7.92
CA GLY A 64 -13.55 -5.23 -8.17
C GLY A 64 -14.87 -5.89 -8.51
N ASP A 65 -15.82 -5.16 -9.05
CA ASP A 65 -17.21 -5.61 -9.27
C ASP A 65 -17.41 -6.56 -10.46
N ALA A 66 -16.35 -6.86 -11.22
CA ALA A 66 -16.41 -7.80 -12.36
C ALA A 66 -15.57 -9.08 -12.17
N GLY A 67 -14.70 -9.13 -11.17
CA GLY A 67 -13.74 -10.23 -10.95
C GLY A 67 -14.33 -11.40 -10.16
N HIS A 68 -15.34 -12.12 -10.71
CA HIS A 68 -15.88 -13.35 -10.11
C HIS A 68 -16.74 -14.13 -11.12
N GLN A 69 -16.77 -15.46 -11.02
CA GLN A 69 -17.46 -16.36 -11.98
C GLN A 69 -19.00 -16.37 -11.88
N THR A 70 -19.57 -15.98 -10.73
CA THR A 70 -21.02 -16.04 -10.50
C THR A 70 -21.62 -14.78 -9.87
N GLN A 71 -20.80 -13.91 -9.31
CA GLN A 71 -21.22 -12.64 -8.71
C GLN A 71 -20.70 -11.46 -9.54
N GLY A 72 -21.40 -10.32 -9.47
CA GLY A 72 -20.97 -9.10 -10.16
C GLY A 72 -21.68 -7.85 -9.65
N GLY A 73 -21.25 -6.70 -10.16
CA GLY A 73 -21.81 -5.41 -9.84
C GLY A 73 -21.73 -5.06 -8.35
N GLY A 74 -22.67 -4.25 -7.86
CA GLY A 74 -22.64 -3.73 -6.49
C GLY A 74 -22.63 -4.78 -5.38
N VAL A 75 -23.13 -5.99 -5.63
CA VAL A 75 -23.07 -7.10 -4.65
C VAL A 75 -21.62 -7.55 -4.44
N LEU A 76 -20.90 -7.79 -5.54
CA LEU A 76 -19.50 -8.19 -5.48
C LEU A 76 -18.61 -7.04 -4.97
N ALA A 77 -18.83 -5.80 -5.44
CA ALA A 77 -18.10 -4.64 -4.95
C ALA A 77 -18.20 -4.49 -3.42
N LYS A 78 -19.41 -4.64 -2.87
CA LYS A 78 -19.62 -4.59 -1.41
C LYS A 78 -18.89 -5.72 -0.67
N ARG A 79 -18.91 -6.93 -1.21
CA ARG A 79 -18.20 -8.09 -0.66
C ARG A 79 -16.70 -7.83 -0.65
N ARG A 80 -16.12 -7.48 -1.81
CA ARG A 80 -14.68 -7.22 -1.95
C ARG A 80 -14.19 -6.04 -1.10
N MET A 81 -15.03 -5.02 -0.93
CA MET A 81 -14.73 -3.93 0.01
C MET A 81 -14.63 -4.44 1.46
N ALA A 82 -15.56 -5.32 1.90
CA ALA A 82 -15.50 -5.88 3.25
C ALA A 82 -14.27 -6.78 3.44
N GLU A 83 -13.94 -7.60 2.45
CA GLU A 83 -12.73 -8.43 2.43
C GLU A 83 -11.46 -7.58 2.51
N ALA A 84 -11.37 -6.48 1.73
CA ALA A 84 -10.24 -5.54 1.78
C ALA A 84 -10.10 -4.86 3.16
N GLN A 85 -11.21 -4.48 3.80
CA GLN A 85 -11.17 -3.92 5.15
C GLN A 85 -10.66 -4.95 6.18
N GLU A 86 -11.07 -6.20 6.08
CA GLU A 86 -10.58 -7.27 6.94
C GLU A 86 -9.10 -7.56 6.67
N ALA A 87 -8.69 -7.64 5.40
CA ALA A 87 -7.29 -7.77 5.02
C ALA A 87 -6.44 -6.65 5.62
N GLY A 88 -6.87 -5.40 5.48
CA GLY A 88 -6.18 -4.23 6.06
C GLY A 88 -5.94 -4.37 7.56
N LYS A 89 -6.93 -4.85 8.32
CA LYS A 89 -6.77 -5.12 9.77
C LYS A 89 -5.70 -6.19 10.03
N ARG A 90 -5.72 -7.29 9.28
CA ARG A 90 -4.76 -8.39 9.44
C ARG A 90 -3.34 -7.96 9.08
N PHE A 91 -3.17 -7.15 8.03
CA PHE A 91 -1.89 -6.55 7.64
C PHE A 91 -1.41 -5.49 8.64
N GLY A 92 -2.32 -4.84 9.36
CA GLY A 92 -2.02 -3.68 10.22
C GLY A 92 -1.89 -2.39 9.42
N VAL A 93 -2.66 -2.24 8.34
CA VAL A 93 -2.67 -1.09 7.44
C VAL A 93 -4.09 -0.54 7.29
N THR A 94 -4.22 0.69 6.77
CA THR A 94 -5.52 1.19 6.31
C THR A 94 -5.75 0.79 4.86
N TYR A 95 -6.99 0.51 4.46
CA TYR A 95 -7.32 0.09 3.11
C TYR A 95 -8.47 0.92 2.55
N ASP A 96 -8.24 1.66 1.48
CA ASP A 96 -9.27 2.40 0.73
C ASP A 96 -9.57 1.66 -0.58
N VAL A 97 -10.85 1.57 -0.95
CA VAL A 97 -11.31 1.05 -2.25
C VAL A 97 -12.06 2.17 -2.96
N LEU A 98 -11.59 2.59 -4.14
CA LEU A 98 -12.25 3.60 -4.96
C LEU A 98 -13.38 2.96 -5.76
N ASP A 99 -14.40 3.75 -6.11
CA ASP A 99 -15.60 3.28 -6.77
C ASP A 99 -15.52 3.47 -8.31
N ASN A 100 -14.46 2.90 -8.93
CA ASN A 100 -14.39 2.77 -10.38
C ASN A 100 -14.64 1.31 -10.75
N HIS A 101 -15.33 1.05 -11.89
CA HIS A 101 -15.66 -0.30 -12.35
C HIS A 101 -14.42 -1.11 -12.71
N ASP A 102 -14.43 -2.37 -12.32
CA ASP A 102 -13.40 -3.37 -12.66
C ASP A 102 -13.52 -3.76 -14.14
N GLY A 103 -12.37 -3.84 -14.84
CA GLY A 103 -12.30 -4.12 -16.27
C GLY A 103 -12.54 -2.90 -17.18
N GLU A 104 -12.97 -1.78 -16.63
CA GLU A 104 -13.33 -0.57 -17.38
C GLU A 104 -12.39 0.62 -17.11
N LEU A 105 -11.33 0.43 -16.35
CA LEU A 105 -10.41 1.50 -16.01
C LEU A 105 -9.71 2.05 -17.25
N THR A 106 -9.77 3.37 -17.41
CA THR A 106 -9.05 4.11 -18.45
C THR A 106 -8.21 5.23 -17.84
N PRO A 107 -7.09 5.65 -18.46
CA PRO A 107 -6.24 6.72 -17.94
C PRO A 107 -6.88 8.09 -18.20
N ASN A 108 -8.01 8.37 -17.57
CA ASN A 108 -8.72 9.63 -17.68
C ASN A 108 -8.42 10.58 -16.52
N LEU A 109 -8.77 11.86 -16.72
CA LEU A 109 -8.49 12.92 -15.76
C LEU A 109 -9.19 12.69 -14.40
N ASN A 110 -10.42 12.17 -14.40
CA ASN A 110 -11.17 11.99 -13.16
C ASN A 110 -10.45 11.00 -12.22
N VAL A 111 -10.06 9.83 -12.73
CA VAL A 111 -9.35 8.83 -11.94
C VAL A 111 -7.96 9.32 -11.52
N ARG A 112 -7.23 10.03 -12.41
CA ARG A 112 -5.95 10.66 -12.05
C ARG A 112 -6.10 11.62 -10.87
N LEU A 113 -7.12 12.45 -10.86
CA LEU A 113 -7.40 13.37 -9.75
C LEU A 113 -7.77 12.63 -8.46
N GLN A 114 -8.49 11.51 -8.53
CA GLN A 114 -8.75 10.66 -7.36
C GLN A 114 -7.43 10.15 -6.76
N ILE A 115 -6.52 9.63 -7.57
CA ILE A 115 -5.21 9.13 -7.13
C ILE A 115 -4.36 10.25 -6.52
N ILE A 116 -4.31 11.43 -7.16
CA ILE A 116 -3.60 12.61 -6.64
C ILE A 116 -4.12 12.98 -5.25
N ARG A 117 -5.46 13.01 -5.04
CA ARG A 117 -6.05 13.29 -3.75
C ARG A 117 -5.63 12.26 -2.70
N LYS A 118 -5.69 10.96 -3.02
CA LYS A 118 -5.29 9.89 -2.08
C LYS A 118 -3.83 10.01 -1.64
N ILE A 119 -2.92 10.29 -2.56
CA ILE A 119 -1.50 10.51 -2.25
C ILE A 119 -1.31 11.75 -1.36
N ARG A 120 -2.02 12.85 -1.65
CA ARG A 120 -1.96 14.11 -0.87
C ARG A 120 -2.59 13.97 0.52
N GLU A 121 -3.78 13.40 0.61
CA GLU A 121 -4.49 13.16 1.88
C GLU A 121 -3.67 12.29 2.82
N TRP A 122 -2.95 11.33 2.26
CA TRP A 122 -2.04 10.48 3.02
C TRP A 122 -0.74 11.19 3.41
N ASP A 123 -0.40 12.31 2.78
CA ASP A 123 0.89 13.01 2.90
C ASP A 123 2.06 12.04 2.65
N ALA A 124 2.00 11.31 1.55
CA ALA A 124 2.87 10.17 1.27
C ALA A 124 4.34 10.59 1.09
N ASP A 125 5.25 9.83 1.70
CA ASP A 125 6.70 9.87 1.45
C ASP A 125 7.11 8.89 0.36
N ILE A 126 6.43 7.73 0.29
CA ILE A 126 6.68 6.64 -0.66
C ILE A 126 5.37 6.19 -1.28
N VAL A 127 5.36 6.01 -2.60
CA VAL A 127 4.23 5.49 -3.38
C VAL A 127 4.71 4.24 -4.13
N LEU A 128 4.00 3.12 -3.98
CA LEU A 128 4.21 1.91 -4.78
C LEU A 128 3.01 1.67 -5.68
N ALA A 129 3.26 1.23 -6.92
CA ALA A 129 2.22 0.93 -7.90
C ALA A 129 2.69 -0.15 -8.90
N PRO A 130 1.77 -0.74 -9.70
CA PRO A 130 2.18 -1.60 -10.81
C PRO A 130 2.94 -0.80 -11.88
N ARG A 131 3.76 -1.48 -12.67
CA ARG A 131 4.38 -0.87 -13.86
C ARG A 131 3.31 -0.61 -14.93
N PRO A 132 3.50 0.39 -15.82
CA PRO A 132 2.64 0.59 -16.99
C PRO A 132 2.86 -0.49 -18.07
N ASN A 133 3.18 -1.69 -17.69
CA ASN A 133 3.47 -2.84 -18.55
C ASN A 133 2.91 -4.11 -17.90
N ASP A 134 1.65 -4.39 -18.16
CA ASP A 134 0.93 -5.52 -17.60
C ASP A 134 -0.08 -6.07 -18.64
N TYR A 135 -0.46 -7.36 -18.50
CA TYR A 135 -1.49 -7.98 -19.37
C TYR A 135 -2.87 -7.43 -19.05
N HIS A 136 -3.16 -7.17 -17.77
CA HIS A 136 -4.45 -6.64 -17.35
C HIS A 136 -4.53 -5.14 -17.64
N PRO A 137 -5.57 -4.66 -18.34
CA PRO A 137 -5.69 -3.24 -18.66
C PRO A 137 -5.72 -2.36 -17.41
N ASP A 138 -6.47 -2.75 -16.36
CA ASP A 138 -6.58 -1.96 -15.15
C ASP A 138 -5.24 -1.84 -14.40
N HIS A 139 -4.41 -2.89 -14.39
CA HIS A 139 -3.05 -2.80 -13.83
C HIS A 139 -2.20 -1.79 -14.61
N ARG A 140 -2.18 -1.91 -15.97
CA ARG A 140 -1.43 -0.96 -16.83
C ARG A 140 -1.89 0.47 -16.59
N TYR A 141 -3.20 0.70 -16.59
CA TYR A 141 -3.74 2.04 -16.46
C TYR A 141 -3.60 2.59 -15.05
N THR A 142 -3.66 1.77 -14.01
CA THR A 142 -3.24 2.17 -12.66
C THR A 142 -1.79 2.64 -12.66
N GLY A 143 -0.87 1.87 -13.27
CA GLY A 143 0.54 2.26 -13.41
C GLY A 143 0.71 3.57 -14.15
N VAL A 144 0.03 3.76 -15.29
CA VAL A 144 0.04 5.02 -16.06
C VAL A 144 -0.49 6.20 -15.22
N LEU A 145 -1.64 6.02 -14.56
CA LEU A 145 -2.28 7.06 -13.76
C LEU A 145 -1.44 7.48 -12.56
N VAL A 146 -0.77 6.54 -11.90
CA VAL A 146 0.16 6.84 -10.79
C VAL A 146 1.42 7.53 -11.32
N GLN A 147 1.95 7.10 -12.47
CA GLN A 147 3.07 7.78 -13.12
C GLN A 147 2.71 9.22 -13.52
N ASP A 148 1.53 9.45 -14.07
CA ASP A 148 1.00 10.78 -14.38
C ASP A 148 0.78 11.64 -13.13
N ALA A 149 0.49 11.04 -11.99
CA ALA A 149 0.32 11.74 -10.73
C ALA A 149 1.65 12.18 -10.09
N ALA A 150 2.77 11.53 -10.43
CA ALA A 150 4.06 11.69 -9.77
C ALA A 150 4.52 13.14 -9.62
N TYR A 151 4.42 13.96 -10.69
CA TYR A 151 4.74 15.39 -10.61
C TYR A 151 3.56 16.21 -10.06
N MET A 152 2.31 15.82 -10.41
CA MET A 152 1.11 16.62 -10.17
C MET A 152 0.73 16.70 -8.69
N VAL A 153 1.16 15.77 -7.86
CA VAL A 153 0.90 15.80 -6.41
C VAL A 153 1.52 17.03 -5.71
N ALA A 154 2.54 17.64 -6.30
CA ALA A 154 3.18 18.85 -5.78
C ALA A 154 2.65 20.14 -6.42
N VAL A 155 1.81 20.08 -7.47
CA VAL A 155 1.32 21.25 -8.22
C VAL A 155 0.07 21.85 -7.56
N PRO A 156 0.09 23.07 -6.99
CA PRO A 156 -1.02 23.59 -6.19
C PRO A 156 -2.36 23.69 -6.93
N ASN A 157 -2.35 24.06 -8.21
CA ASN A 157 -3.57 24.27 -9.00
C ASN A 157 -4.13 22.99 -9.63
N VAL A 158 -3.52 21.82 -9.37
CA VAL A 158 -4.07 20.51 -9.70
C VAL A 158 -4.76 19.97 -8.45
N ALA A 159 -6.02 19.53 -8.53
CA ALA A 159 -6.85 19.13 -7.40
C ALA A 159 -6.75 20.15 -6.23
N PRO A 160 -7.17 21.42 -6.45
CA PRO A 160 -6.95 22.51 -5.48
C PRO A 160 -7.77 22.36 -4.19
N ASP A 161 -8.68 21.41 -4.15
CA ASP A 161 -9.46 20.99 -2.99
C ASP A 161 -8.64 20.18 -1.97
N THR A 162 -7.44 19.73 -2.34
CA THR A 162 -6.50 19.04 -1.45
C THR A 162 -5.16 19.76 -1.38
N LYS A 163 -4.53 19.77 -0.21
CA LYS A 163 -3.24 20.43 0.00
C LYS A 163 -2.13 19.75 -0.82
N PRO A 164 -1.37 20.48 -1.66
CA PRO A 164 -0.26 19.91 -2.40
C PRO A 164 0.85 19.43 -1.48
N LEU A 165 1.56 18.38 -1.86
CA LEU A 165 2.73 17.91 -1.14
C LEU A 165 3.87 18.92 -1.25
N LYS A 166 4.65 19.08 -0.18
CA LYS A 166 5.82 19.98 -0.16
C LYS A 166 6.99 19.46 -0.99
N LYS A 167 7.07 18.15 -1.17
CA LYS A 167 8.07 17.44 -1.99
C LYS A 167 7.39 16.31 -2.74
N ASN A 168 7.93 15.93 -3.89
CA ASN A 168 7.47 14.76 -4.60
C ASN A 168 7.88 13.50 -3.82
N PRO A 169 6.97 12.52 -3.59
CA PRO A 169 7.32 11.24 -2.99
C PRO A 169 8.33 10.44 -3.81
N LEU A 170 8.91 9.41 -3.20
CA LEU A 170 9.62 8.37 -3.93
C LEU A 170 8.58 7.42 -4.56
N PHE A 171 8.57 7.30 -5.90
CA PHE A 171 7.72 6.39 -6.64
C PHE A 171 8.48 5.10 -6.98
N LEU A 172 7.89 3.97 -6.62
CA LEU A 172 8.44 2.63 -6.81
C LEU A 172 7.42 1.74 -7.52
N TYR A 173 7.89 0.66 -8.14
CA TYR A 173 7.05 -0.34 -8.78
C TYR A 173 7.02 -1.65 -8.00
N TYR A 174 5.88 -2.32 -8.02
CA TYR A 174 5.77 -3.71 -7.59
C TYR A 174 6.53 -4.64 -8.51
N GLN A 175 6.92 -5.79 -7.98
CA GLN A 175 7.36 -6.92 -8.77
C GLN A 175 6.22 -7.40 -9.69
N ASP A 176 6.59 -7.76 -10.94
CA ASP A 176 5.73 -8.48 -11.87
C ASP A 176 6.51 -9.58 -12.60
N ARG A 177 5.83 -10.34 -13.45
CA ARG A 177 6.41 -11.45 -14.20
C ARG A 177 6.52 -11.21 -15.70
N PHE A 178 6.31 -9.97 -16.16
CA PHE A 178 6.33 -9.63 -17.57
C PHE A 178 7.74 -9.60 -18.11
N GLN A 179 7.91 -10.25 -19.30
CA GLN A 179 9.18 -10.34 -20.00
C GLN A 179 9.29 -9.35 -21.17
N ARG A 180 8.15 -8.89 -21.73
CA ARG A 180 8.11 -8.01 -22.89
C ARG A 180 7.26 -6.78 -22.63
N PRO A 181 7.64 -5.59 -23.14
CA PRO A 181 8.89 -5.31 -23.86
C PRO A 181 10.13 -5.34 -22.95
N ASN A 182 9.98 -5.14 -21.63
CA ASN A 182 11.07 -5.09 -20.67
C ASN A 182 10.79 -6.01 -19.47
N PRO A 183 11.66 -6.99 -19.18
CA PRO A 183 11.52 -7.80 -17.98
C PRO A 183 11.64 -6.93 -16.72
N PHE A 184 11.01 -7.37 -15.64
CA PHE A 184 11.20 -6.73 -14.35
C PHE A 184 12.64 -6.95 -13.87
N ARG A 185 13.29 -5.88 -13.43
CA ARG A 185 14.62 -5.91 -12.81
C ARG A 185 14.50 -5.31 -11.41
N PRO A 186 14.71 -6.10 -10.35
CA PRO A 186 14.62 -5.59 -8.99
C PRO A 186 15.83 -4.70 -8.66
N ASP A 187 15.58 -3.45 -8.27
CA ASP A 187 16.58 -2.57 -7.67
C ASP A 187 16.66 -2.77 -6.15
N ILE A 188 15.54 -3.20 -5.55
CA ILE A 188 15.40 -3.43 -4.12
C ILE A 188 14.76 -4.79 -3.90
N ALA A 189 15.32 -5.59 -3.01
CA ALA A 189 14.74 -6.85 -2.54
C ALA A 189 14.59 -6.80 -1.01
N ILE A 190 13.42 -7.16 -0.52
CA ILE A 190 13.08 -7.18 0.90
C ILE A 190 12.84 -8.63 1.33
N ASP A 191 13.58 -9.11 2.32
CA ASP A 191 13.32 -10.40 2.95
C ASP A 191 12.05 -10.30 3.84
N ILE A 192 11.02 -11.04 3.46
CA ILE A 192 9.74 -11.12 4.17
C ILE A 192 9.54 -12.45 4.90
N THR A 193 10.58 -13.28 5.00
CA THR A 193 10.49 -14.63 5.60
C THR A 193 9.86 -14.59 6.99
N SER A 194 10.25 -13.62 7.81
CA SER A 194 9.74 -13.48 9.19
C SER A 194 8.26 -13.12 9.30
N VAL A 195 7.64 -12.67 8.21
CA VAL A 195 6.23 -12.24 8.17
C VAL A 195 5.42 -12.97 7.10
N TYR A 196 6.01 -14.00 6.48
CA TYR A 196 5.39 -14.70 5.36
C TYR A 196 4.05 -15.35 5.75
N ASP A 197 4.00 -16.07 6.86
CA ASP A 197 2.76 -16.71 7.33
C ASP A 197 1.68 -15.67 7.64
N ARG A 198 2.06 -14.55 8.25
CA ARG A 198 1.13 -13.44 8.49
C ARG A 198 0.63 -12.83 7.18
N LYS A 199 1.49 -12.72 6.15
CA LYS A 199 1.07 -12.26 4.82
C LYS A 199 -0.01 -13.19 4.25
N ILE A 200 0.23 -14.51 4.24
CA ILE A 200 -0.73 -15.50 3.74
C ILE A 200 -2.06 -15.44 4.50
N TYR A 201 -2.00 -15.43 5.85
CA TYR A 201 -3.18 -15.27 6.68
C TYR A 201 -3.97 -14.00 6.37
N SER A 202 -3.27 -12.89 6.11
CA SER A 202 -3.91 -11.60 5.80
C SER A 202 -4.56 -11.62 4.41
N MET A 203 -3.89 -12.19 3.41
CA MET A 203 -4.41 -12.34 2.05
C MET A 203 -5.65 -13.24 2.01
N ALA A 204 -5.72 -14.27 2.86
CA ALA A 204 -6.88 -15.17 2.96
C ALA A 204 -8.18 -14.46 3.36
N ALA A 205 -8.16 -13.19 3.77
CA ALA A 205 -9.36 -12.39 3.97
C ALA A 205 -10.11 -12.09 2.66
N HIS A 206 -9.43 -12.14 1.51
CA HIS A 206 -10.04 -12.00 0.19
C HIS A 206 -10.58 -13.35 -0.31
N GLU A 207 -11.59 -13.88 0.38
CA GLU A 207 -12.17 -15.19 0.10
C GLU A 207 -12.65 -15.30 -1.35
N SER A 208 -13.38 -14.28 -1.83
CA SER A 208 -13.92 -14.23 -3.20
C SER A 208 -12.81 -14.37 -4.26
N GLN A 209 -11.58 -14.01 -3.94
CA GLN A 209 -10.47 -14.02 -4.89
C GLN A 209 -9.60 -15.28 -4.72
N PHE A 210 -9.03 -15.52 -3.53
CA PHE A 210 -8.05 -16.58 -3.34
C PHE A 210 -8.66 -17.99 -3.26
N PHE A 211 -9.93 -18.10 -2.88
CA PHE A 211 -10.60 -19.41 -2.75
C PHE A 211 -11.70 -19.65 -3.80
N GLU A 212 -12.13 -18.60 -4.54
CA GLU A 212 -13.21 -18.73 -5.53
C GLU A 212 -12.74 -18.34 -6.93
N TRP A 213 -12.49 -17.04 -7.21
CA TRP A 213 -12.23 -16.53 -8.54
C TRP A 213 -10.91 -17.01 -9.15
N LEU A 214 -9.79 -16.82 -8.46
CA LEU A 214 -8.46 -17.18 -8.97
C LEU A 214 -8.31 -18.69 -9.20
N PRO A 215 -8.81 -19.58 -8.31
CA PRO A 215 -8.85 -21.00 -8.59
C PRO A 215 -9.73 -21.35 -9.78
N TRP A 216 -10.89 -20.70 -9.92
CA TRP A 216 -11.80 -20.96 -11.03
C TRP A 216 -11.19 -20.57 -12.37
N ILE A 217 -10.69 -19.33 -12.50
CA ILE A 217 -10.09 -18.85 -13.77
C ILE A 217 -8.77 -19.59 -14.08
N GLY A 218 -8.06 -20.06 -13.06
CA GLY A 218 -6.84 -20.83 -13.18
C GLY A 218 -7.08 -22.33 -13.49
N GLY A 219 -8.33 -22.81 -13.42
CA GLY A 219 -8.69 -24.20 -13.72
C GLY A 219 -8.30 -25.21 -12.63
N TYR A 220 -8.18 -24.77 -11.36
CA TYR A 220 -7.83 -25.62 -10.21
C TYR A 220 -8.79 -25.44 -9.01
N ALA A 221 -10.03 -25.04 -9.26
CA ALA A 221 -11.03 -24.84 -8.21
C ALA A 221 -11.33 -26.11 -7.41
N ASP A 222 -11.20 -27.28 -8.02
CA ASP A 222 -11.35 -28.59 -7.39
C ASP A 222 -10.22 -28.93 -6.38
N GLN A 223 -9.12 -28.19 -6.41
CA GLN A 223 -7.98 -28.35 -5.50
C GLN A 223 -8.06 -27.44 -4.28
N VAL A 224 -9.04 -26.55 -4.23
CA VAL A 224 -9.23 -25.65 -3.07
C VAL A 224 -9.76 -26.50 -1.90
N PRO A 225 -9.12 -26.47 -0.73
CA PRO A 225 -9.60 -27.21 0.43
C PRO A 225 -11.02 -26.82 0.80
N THR A 226 -11.89 -27.82 0.95
CA THR A 226 -13.27 -27.64 1.44
C THR A 226 -13.27 -27.95 2.93
N GLY A 227 -13.39 -26.94 3.77
CA GLY A 227 -13.46 -27.08 5.21
C GLY A 227 -12.80 -25.93 5.93
N ASP A 228 -13.11 -25.72 7.20
CA ASP A 228 -12.46 -24.75 8.05
C ASP A 228 -10.96 -25.08 8.13
N THR A 229 -10.15 -24.34 7.41
CA THR A 229 -8.70 -24.38 7.60
C THR A 229 -8.39 -23.53 8.83
N GLU A 230 -8.30 -24.19 9.99
CA GLU A 230 -7.68 -23.61 11.18
C GLU A 230 -6.21 -23.23 10.94
#